data_fe8b972da538e2d5a60406fd51363687
#
_entry.id   fe8b972da538e2d5a60406fd51363687
#
_cell.length_a   1.000
_cell.length_b   1.000
_cell.length_c   1.000
_cell.angle_alpha   90.00
_cell.angle_beta   90.00
_cell.angle_gamma   90.00
#
_symmetry.space_group_name_H-M   'P 1'
#
loop_
_entity.id
_entity.type
_entity.pdbx_description
1 polymer ?
#
loop_
_entity_poly.entity_id
_entity_poly.type
_entity_poly.pdbx_seq_one_letter_code
_entity_poly.pdbx_strand_id
1 'polypeptide(L)'
;DVYKRQIFRDVLKEHGIAFDEKWFGYGDFYAFPTKALMERFLAEPEGLPEAIVCINDSMAIAVCEVLSDHGYSVPDDVIVTGFDGIIQEQYNFPRLTTCRRDMKKLGAYMAELLERSLSDTPMKQEYIFPYTLDVSQSCGCRKCTMESVSRAVNAIYSRMNDSEQYDRSMKNMLTKLTFEHDSAKIHEILRYYIRSDSYLCMNSDFEDDNPPEHTYEEQPFTDVVPVSYTHLRAHETRRHL
;
A
#
# COMPACT_ATOMS: atom_id res chain seq x y z
N ASP A 1 3.00 16.00 -2.42
CA ASP A 1 3.25 16.35 -1.00
C ASP A 1 4.14 17.59 -0.92
N VAL A 2 3.54 18.72 -0.54
CA VAL A 2 4.21 20.03 -0.51
C VAL A 2 5.35 20.04 0.51
N TYR A 3 5.18 19.40 1.65
CA TYR A 3 6.17 19.39 2.74
C TYR A 3 7.43 18.59 2.38
N LYS A 4 7.29 17.41 1.81
CA LYS A 4 8.46 16.60 1.39
C LYS A 4 9.28 17.34 0.34
N ARG A 5 8.63 17.99 -0.63
CA ARG A 5 9.30 18.81 -1.64
C ARG A 5 10.05 19.98 -1.01
N GLN A 6 9.43 20.70 -0.07
CA GLN A 6 10.07 21.83 0.59
C GLN A 6 11.30 21.37 1.36
N ILE A 7 11.18 20.32 2.18
CA ILE A 7 12.31 19.77 2.94
C ILE A 7 13.44 19.33 2.01
N PHE A 8 13.12 18.67 0.90
CA PHE A 8 14.14 18.27 -0.09
C PHE A 8 14.93 19.46 -0.63
N ARG A 9 14.24 20.53 -1.03
CA ARG A 9 14.89 21.77 -1.52
C ARG A 9 15.73 22.44 -0.43
N ASP A 10 15.23 22.48 0.79
CA ASP A 10 15.94 23.10 1.91
C ASP A 10 17.25 22.34 2.20
N VAL A 11 17.20 21.01 2.21
CA VAL A 11 18.38 20.15 2.40
C VAL A 11 19.40 20.35 1.26
N LEU A 12 18.98 20.39 0.00
CA LEU A 12 19.88 20.66 -1.12
C LEU A 12 20.56 22.03 -0.96
N LYS A 13 19.81 23.05 -0.59
CA LYS A 13 20.33 24.39 -0.35
C LYS A 13 21.33 24.43 0.80
N GLU A 14 21.06 23.75 1.91
CA GLU A 14 21.98 23.63 3.04
C GLU A 14 23.31 23.00 2.65
N HIS A 15 23.30 22.07 1.68
CA HIS A 15 24.50 21.41 1.18
C HIS A 15 25.13 22.10 -0.04
N GLY A 16 24.62 23.27 -0.44
CA GLY A 16 25.13 24.02 -1.59
C GLY A 16 24.87 23.39 -2.95
N ILE A 17 23.90 22.46 -3.02
CA ILE A 17 23.51 21.78 -4.26
C ILE A 17 22.41 22.60 -4.94
N ALA A 18 22.67 23.01 -6.19
CA ALA A 18 21.68 23.72 -6.99
C ALA A 18 20.56 22.75 -7.43
N PHE A 19 19.33 23.19 -7.25
CA PHE A 19 18.16 22.46 -7.76
C PHE A 19 17.71 23.10 -9.07
N ASP A 20 17.64 22.29 -10.14
CA ASP A 20 17.12 22.72 -11.43
C ASP A 20 15.66 22.27 -11.58
N GLU A 21 14.75 23.22 -11.76
CA GLU A 21 13.30 22.99 -11.87
C GLU A 21 12.91 22.11 -13.07
N LYS A 22 13.76 21.99 -14.10
CA LYS A 22 13.50 21.08 -15.22
C LYS A 22 13.43 19.63 -14.80
N TRP A 23 14.15 19.25 -13.73
CA TRP A 23 14.17 17.91 -13.14
C TRP A 23 13.05 17.68 -12.12
N PHE A 24 12.10 18.62 -12.01
CA PHE A 24 10.94 18.46 -11.17
C PHE A 24 9.70 18.10 -12.00
N GLY A 25 8.87 17.20 -11.47
CA GLY A 25 7.60 16.88 -12.08
C GLY A 25 6.65 16.14 -11.14
N TYR A 26 5.40 16.10 -11.55
CA TYR A 26 4.32 15.42 -10.84
C TYR A 26 4.06 14.06 -11.48
N GLY A 27 4.15 13.00 -10.72
CA GLY A 27 3.78 11.64 -11.11
C GLY A 27 2.49 11.16 -10.45
N ASP A 28 1.75 12.08 -9.81
CA ASP A 28 0.43 11.86 -9.20
C ASP A 28 0.35 10.62 -8.30
N PHE A 29 1.46 10.23 -7.69
CA PHE A 29 1.65 9.04 -6.84
C PHE A 29 1.52 7.68 -7.56
N TYR A 30 1.35 7.65 -8.88
CA TYR A 30 1.09 6.44 -9.64
C TYR A 30 2.18 6.15 -10.68
N ALA A 31 2.30 4.88 -11.07
CA ALA A 31 3.31 4.42 -12.04
C ALA A 31 3.10 5.05 -13.43
N PHE A 32 1.87 5.10 -13.94
CA PHE A 32 1.62 5.56 -15.31
C PHE A 32 2.02 7.03 -15.55
N PRO A 33 1.57 8.01 -14.73
CA PRO A 33 2.03 9.40 -14.89
C PRO A 33 3.54 9.56 -14.68
N THR A 34 4.14 8.75 -13.79
CA THR A 34 5.58 8.77 -13.55
C THR A 34 6.36 8.30 -14.77
N LYS A 35 5.90 7.27 -15.47
CA LYS A 35 6.53 6.82 -16.73
C LYS A 35 6.50 7.92 -17.78
N ALA A 36 5.37 8.59 -17.97
CA ALA A 36 5.26 9.72 -18.89
C ALA A 36 6.19 10.90 -18.50
N LEU A 37 6.36 11.14 -17.21
CA LEU A 37 7.31 12.15 -16.70
C LEU A 37 8.76 11.75 -17.01
N MET A 38 9.11 10.47 -16.87
CA MET A 38 10.46 9.97 -17.17
C MET A 38 10.80 10.08 -18.65
N GLU A 39 9.86 9.85 -19.57
CA GLU A 39 10.07 10.08 -21.02
C GLU A 39 10.46 11.54 -21.30
N ARG A 40 9.87 12.49 -20.58
CA ARG A 40 10.26 13.90 -20.67
C ARG A 40 11.70 14.13 -20.19
N PHE A 41 12.09 13.50 -19.07
CA PHE A 41 13.46 13.62 -18.54
C PHE A 41 14.49 13.00 -19.48
N LEU A 42 14.16 11.85 -20.08
CA LEU A 42 15.02 11.18 -21.04
C LEU A 42 15.23 11.99 -22.35
N ALA A 43 14.27 12.86 -22.69
CA ALA A 43 14.36 13.72 -23.87
C ALA A 43 15.28 14.95 -23.66
N GLU A 44 15.74 15.21 -22.45
CA GLU A 44 16.63 16.34 -22.16
C GLU A 44 18.02 16.10 -22.76
N PRO A 45 18.57 17.07 -23.52
CA PRO A 45 19.82 16.88 -24.24
C PRO A 45 21.06 16.79 -23.33
N GLU A 46 20.95 17.21 -22.10
CA GLU A 46 22.02 17.19 -21.11
C GLU A 46 22.17 15.83 -20.41
N GLY A 47 21.30 14.87 -20.72
CA GLY A 47 21.22 13.57 -20.06
C GLY A 47 20.40 13.62 -18.77
N LEU A 48 20.41 12.54 -18.01
CA LEU A 48 19.67 12.40 -16.75
C LEU A 48 20.43 12.96 -15.55
N PRO A 49 19.74 13.35 -14.47
CA PRO A 49 20.39 13.71 -13.22
C PRO A 49 21.05 12.47 -12.57
N GLU A 50 22.08 12.69 -11.76
CA GLU A 50 22.80 11.62 -11.04
C GLU A 50 21.88 10.86 -10.05
N ALA A 51 20.83 11.51 -9.56
CA ALA A 51 19.90 10.93 -8.59
C ALA A 51 18.45 11.39 -8.83
N ILE A 52 17.52 10.46 -8.70
CA ILE A 52 16.07 10.71 -8.74
C ILE A 52 15.46 10.33 -7.40
N VAL A 53 14.90 11.32 -6.71
CA VAL A 53 14.21 11.13 -5.44
C VAL A 53 12.71 11.10 -5.68
N CYS A 54 12.11 9.95 -5.48
CA CYS A 54 10.68 9.74 -5.64
C CYS A 54 9.94 9.92 -4.32
N ILE A 55 8.74 10.51 -4.40
CA ILE A 55 7.93 10.80 -3.22
C ILE A 55 7.27 9.55 -2.62
N ASN A 56 7.18 8.46 -3.40
CA ASN A 56 6.78 7.14 -2.95
C ASN A 56 7.46 6.01 -3.75
N ASP A 57 7.32 4.77 -3.28
CA ASP A 57 7.96 3.61 -3.88
C ASP A 57 7.32 3.19 -5.21
N SER A 58 6.02 3.40 -5.39
CA SER A 58 5.34 3.08 -6.66
C SER A 58 5.91 3.90 -7.82
N MET A 59 6.22 5.17 -7.56
CA MET A 59 6.90 6.03 -8.53
C MET A 59 8.36 5.58 -8.72
N ALA A 60 9.08 5.24 -7.65
CA ALA A 60 10.47 4.79 -7.74
C ALA A 60 10.62 3.50 -8.55
N ILE A 61 9.70 2.54 -8.38
CA ILE A 61 9.64 1.31 -9.19
C ILE A 61 9.43 1.66 -10.67
N ALA A 62 8.46 2.54 -10.97
CA ALA A 62 8.20 2.96 -12.35
C ALA A 62 9.41 3.68 -12.98
N VAL A 63 10.15 4.49 -12.21
CA VAL A 63 11.40 5.10 -12.65
C VAL A 63 12.44 4.02 -12.99
N CYS A 64 12.65 3.03 -12.11
CA CYS A 64 13.59 1.94 -12.36
C CYS A 64 13.21 1.13 -13.63
N GLU A 65 11.92 0.88 -13.86
CA GLU A 65 11.44 0.19 -15.07
C GLU A 65 11.79 0.99 -16.33
N VAL A 66 11.44 2.29 -16.37
CA VAL A 66 11.73 3.14 -17.54
C VAL A 66 13.24 3.26 -17.79
N LEU A 67 14.05 3.45 -16.74
CA LEU A 67 15.50 3.49 -16.86
C LEU A 67 16.04 2.19 -17.47
N SER A 68 15.59 1.04 -16.98
CA SER A 68 15.98 -0.28 -17.49
C SER A 68 15.58 -0.48 -18.96
N ASP A 69 14.36 -0.07 -19.35
CA ASP A 69 13.86 -0.17 -20.73
C ASP A 69 14.70 0.67 -21.71
N HIS A 70 15.32 1.75 -21.22
CA HIS A 70 16.20 2.62 -22.00
C HIS A 70 17.71 2.30 -21.84
N GLY A 71 18.03 1.20 -21.17
CA GLY A 71 19.42 0.71 -21.03
C GLY A 71 20.25 1.39 -19.95
N TYR A 72 19.62 2.17 -19.06
CA TYR A 72 20.28 2.75 -17.90
C TYR A 72 20.30 1.76 -16.73
N SER A 73 21.39 1.76 -16.00
CA SER A 73 21.60 0.92 -14.82
C SER A 73 21.38 1.69 -13.53
N VAL A 74 20.54 1.16 -12.64
CA VAL A 74 20.41 1.67 -11.27
C VAL A 74 21.22 0.75 -10.36
N PRO A 75 22.15 1.25 -9.56
CA PRO A 75 22.47 2.66 -9.26
C PRO A 75 23.62 3.25 -10.12
N ASP A 76 24.20 2.50 -11.05
CA ASP A 76 25.50 2.86 -11.66
C ASP A 76 25.41 4.13 -12.54
N ASP A 77 24.31 4.30 -13.28
CA ASP A 77 24.08 5.50 -14.09
C ASP A 77 23.22 6.52 -13.34
N VAL A 78 22.18 6.06 -12.62
CA VAL A 78 21.24 6.92 -11.89
C VAL A 78 20.87 6.29 -10.56
N ILE A 79 21.03 7.04 -9.49
CA ILE A 79 20.56 6.65 -8.16
C ILE A 79 19.03 6.87 -8.07
N VAL A 80 18.30 5.90 -7.52
CA VAL A 80 16.86 6.05 -7.31
C VAL A 80 16.50 5.77 -5.85
N THR A 81 15.69 6.66 -5.26
CA THR A 81 15.17 6.45 -3.90
C THR A 81 13.65 6.61 -3.87
N GLY A 82 13.00 5.84 -2.99
CA GLY A 82 11.57 5.88 -2.77
C GLY A 82 11.19 6.34 -1.36
N PHE A 83 9.91 6.17 -1.04
CA PHE A 83 9.32 6.46 0.27
C PHE A 83 8.08 5.57 0.47
N ASP A 84 7.75 5.21 1.69
CA ASP A 84 6.66 4.41 2.23
C ASP A 84 7.06 2.99 2.65
N GLY A 85 8.02 2.34 1.99
CA GLY A 85 8.44 0.96 2.29
C GLY A 85 7.37 -0.06 1.93
N ILE A 86 6.76 0.07 0.75
CA ILE A 86 5.73 -0.86 0.28
C ILE A 86 6.32 -2.26 0.02
N ILE A 87 5.48 -3.29 0.07
CA ILE A 87 5.95 -4.68 -0.12
C ILE A 87 6.61 -4.88 -1.50
N GLN A 88 6.11 -4.20 -2.54
CA GLN A 88 6.61 -4.29 -3.91
C GLN A 88 8.08 -3.89 -4.06
N GLU A 89 8.60 -2.99 -3.21
CA GLU A 89 10.01 -2.58 -3.25
C GLU A 89 10.97 -3.74 -2.98
N GLN A 90 10.53 -4.76 -2.25
CA GLN A 90 11.34 -5.93 -1.91
C GLN A 90 11.57 -6.84 -3.12
N TYR A 91 10.71 -6.74 -4.13
CA TYR A 91 10.76 -7.51 -5.37
C TYR A 91 11.35 -6.72 -6.52
N ASN A 92 11.55 -5.41 -6.34
CA ASN A 92 12.23 -4.57 -7.33
C ASN A 92 13.72 -4.92 -7.41
N PHE A 93 14.28 -4.84 -8.60
CA PHE A 93 15.68 -5.05 -8.80
C PHE A 93 16.28 -3.90 -9.62
N PRO A 94 17.28 -3.18 -9.05
CA PRO A 94 17.82 -3.29 -7.70
C PRO A 94 16.80 -2.96 -6.61
N ARG A 95 16.94 -3.57 -5.42
CA ARG A 95 16.06 -3.29 -4.29
C ARG A 95 16.14 -1.82 -3.89
N LEU A 96 15.00 -1.18 -3.68
CA LEU A 96 14.92 0.25 -3.40
C LEU A 96 15.48 0.63 -2.02
N THR A 97 16.19 1.74 -1.99
CA THR A 97 16.41 2.53 -0.78
C THR A 97 15.17 3.36 -0.53
N THR A 98 14.54 3.19 0.63
CA THR A 98 13.26 3.82 0.97
C THR A 98 13.15 4.14 2.45
N CYS A 99 12.31 5.10 2.80
CA CYS A 99 11.88 5.30 4.19
C CYS A 99 10.62 4.50 4.46
N ARG A 100 10.65 3.63 5.47
CA ARG A 100 9.51 2.77 5.82
C ARG A 100 9.00 3.02 7.22
N ARG A 101 7.74 2.69 7.42
CA ARG A 101 7.13 2.54 8.75
C ARG A 101 6.82 1.08 9.02
N ASP A 102 6.97 0.67 10.26
CA ASP A 102 6.44 -0.62 10.73
C ASP A 102 4.91 -0.50 10.87
N MET A 103 4.19 -0.87 9.81
CA MET A 103 2.73 -0.73 9.76
C MET A 103 2.02 -1.56 10.83
N LYS A 104 2.62 -2.70 11.24
CA LYS A 104 2.07 -3.53 12.31
C LYS A 104 2.16 -2.82 13.66
N LYS A 105 3.32 -2.23 13.97
CA LYS A 105 3.49 -1.43 15.19
C LYS A 105 2.64 -0.16 15.15
N LEU A 106 2.56 0.51 14.00
CA LEU A 106 1.71 1.68 13.85
C LEU A 106 0.25 1.33 14.12
N GLY A 107 -0.27 0.24 13.54
CA GLY A 107 -1.65 -0.21 13.77
C GLY A 107 -1.92 -0.54 15.25
N ALA A 108 -1.01 -1.26 15.91
CA ALA A 108 -1.11 -1.55 17.33
C ALA A 108 -1.12 -0.26 18.19
N TYR A 109 -0.23 0.68 17.86
CA TYR A 109 -0.15 1.97 18.55
C TYR A 109 -1.40 2.83 18.35
N MET A 110 -1.95 2.85 17.15
CA MET A 110 -3.22 3.54 16.87
C MET A 110 -4.39 2.93 17.64
N ALA A 111 -4.46 1.59 17.74
CA ALA A 111 -5.47 0.91 18.55
C ALA A 111 -5.36 1.27 20.04
N GLU A 112 -4.14 1.29 20.58
CA GLU A 112 -3.88 1.74 21.96
C GLU A 112 -4.31 3.21 22.20
N LEU A 113 -4.00 4.09 21.25
CA LEU A 113 -4.42 5.50 21.33
C LEU A 113 -5.94 5.64 21.28
N LEU A 114 -6.61 4.85 20.43
CA LEU A 114 -8.06 4.84 20.36
C LEU A 114 -8.68 4.38 21.69
N GLU A 115 -8.18 3.28 22.26
CA GLU A 115 -8.62 2.78 23.57
C GLU A 115 -8.45 3.84 24.67
N ARG A 116 -7.31 4.52 24.69
CA ARG A 116 -7.06 5.63 25.62
C ARG A 116 -8.00 6.81 25.41
N SER A 117 -8.35 7.12 24.15
CA SER A 117 -9.27 8.22 23.84
C SER A 117 -10.70 7.96 24.32
N LEU A 118 -11.08 6.70 24.49
CA LEU A 118 -12.38 6.29 25.04
C LEU A 118 -12.41 6.26 26.57
N SER A 119 -11.26 6.43 27.21
CA SER A 119 -11.14 6.58 28.66
C SER A 119 -10.91 8.06 29.02
N ASP A 120 -11.17 8.46 30.27
CA ASP A 120 -10.92 9.83 30.75
C ASP A 120 -9.43 10.19 30.85
N THR A 121 -8.56 9.49 30.11
CA THR A 121 -7.12 9.72 30.12
C THR A 121 -6.77 10.93 29.24
N PRO A 122 -6.02 11.91 29.78
CA PRO A 122 -5.60 13.06 28.99
C PRO A 122 -4.79 12.63 27.74
N MET A 123 -5.19 13.11 26.58
CA MET A 123 -4.53 12.84 25.29
C MET A 123 -3.62 13.98 24.89
N LYS A 124 -2.49 13.68 24.24
CA LYS A 124 -1.65 14.68 23.60
C LYS A 124 -2.33 15.18 22.33
N GLN A 125 -2.03 16.40 21.92
CA GLN A 125 -2.53 16.95 20.66
C GLN A 125 -1.85 16.33 19.43
N GLU A 126 -0.63 15.80 19.60
CA GLU A 126 0.17 15.26 18.51
C GLU A 126 0.93 14.01 18.97
N TYR A 127 0.96 13.00 18.08
CA TYR A 127 1.72 11.77 18.25
C TYR A 127 2.57 11.53 17.01
N ILE A 128 3.88 11.41 17.22
CA ILE A 128 4.84 11.18 16.15
C ILE A 128 5.22 9.71 16.10
N PHE A 129 5.01 9.07 14.94
CA PHE A 129 5.48 7.72 14.70
C PHE A 129 6.65 7.76 13.70
N PRO A 130 7.86 7.30 14.08
CA PRO A 130 9.05 7.49 13.29
C PRO A 130 9.07 6.64 12.02
N TYR A 131 9.70 7.19 10.98
CA TYR A 131 10.16 6.42 9.83
C TYR A 131 11.56 5.86 10.09
N THR A 132 11.88 4.75 9.43
CA THR A 132 13.21 4.15 9.40
C THR A 132 13.72 4.17 7.96
N LEU A 133 14.91 4.71 7.74
CA LEU A 133 15.58 4.63 6.44
C LEU A 133 16.10 3.20 6.22
N ASP A 134 15.60 2.52 5.19
CA ASP A 134 16.10 1.22 4.72
C ASP A 134 17.02 1.45 3.52
N VAL A 135 18.30 1.56 3.79
CA VAL A 135 19.35 1.73 2.77
C VAL A 135 19.55 0.42 2.03
N SER A 136 19.46 0.44 0.70
CA SER A 136 19.56 -0.77 -0.11
C SER A 136 20.41 -0.60 -1.38
N GLN A 137 20.04 -1.25 -2.47
CA GLN A 137 20.83 -1.35 -3.69
C GLN A 137 20.69 -0.12 -4.59
N SER A 138 19.48 0.43 -4.70
CA SER A 138 19.18 1.50 -5.67
C SER A 138 19.90 2.83 -5.40
N CYS A 139 20.52 3.01 -4.24
CA CYS A 139 21.41 4.13 -3.95
C CYS A 139 22.91 3.76 -4.05
N GLY A 140 23.25 2.53 -4.45
CA GLY A 140 24.63 2.07 -4.51
C GLY A 140 25.28 1.71 -3.17
N CYS A 141 24.59 1.93 -2.04
CA CYS A 141 25.17 1.68 -0.71
C CYS A 141 25.29 0.20 -0.37
N ARG A 142 24.50 -0.66 -1.01
CA ARG A 142 24.60 -2.12 -0.90
C ARG A 142 24.80 -2.73 -2.27
N LYS A 143 25.81 -3.60 -2.38
CA LYS A 143 26.11 -4.29 -3.63
C LYS A 143 25.00 -5.28 -3.99
N CYS A 144 24.72 -5.36 -5.28
CA CYS A 144 23.91 -6.41 -5.85
C CYS A 144 24.73 -7.72 -5.88
N THR A 145 24.18 -8.80 -5.32
CA THR A 145 24.82 -10.11 -5.33
C THR A 145 23.89 -11.13 -5.99
N MET A 146 24.44 -12.23 -6.52
CA MET A 146 23.65 -13.34 -7.07
C MET A 146 22.65 -13.89 -6.06
N GLU A 147 22.99 -13.86 -4.78
CA GLU A 147 22.08 -14.26 -3.70
C GLU A 147 20.91 -13.28 -3.56
N SER A 148 21.13 -11.97 -3.74
CA SER A 148 20.05 -10.98 -3.69
C SER A 148 19.13 -11.10 -4.90
N VAL A 149 19.65 -11.41 -6.08
CA VAL A 149 18.87 -11.72 -7.29
C VAL A 149 18.02 -12.96 -7.07
N SER A 150 18.62 -14.05 -6.61
CA SER A 150 17.90 -15.31 -6.35
C SER A 150 16.78 -15.13 -5.33
N ARG A 151 17.01 -14.33 -4.28
CA ARG A 151 15.98 -14.01 -3.29
C ARG A 151 14.82 -13.22 -3.90
N ALA A 152 15.11 -12.22 -4.73
CA ALA A 152 14.08 -11.43 -5.41
C ALA A 152 13.25 -12.31 -6.37
N VAL A 153 13.91 -13.14 -7.19
CA VAL A 153 13.25 -14.08 -8.10
C VAL A 153 12.35 -15.05 -7.33
N ASN A 154 12.85 -15.68 -6.27
CA ASN A 154 12.06 -16.61 -5.45
C ASN A 154 10.86 -15.91 -4.79
N ALA A 155 11.03 -14.67 -4.34
CA ALA A 155 9.95 -13.88 -3.77
C ALA A 155 8.87 -13.54 -4.81
N ILE A 156 9.26 -13.24 -6.06
CA ILE A 156 8.32 -13.02 -7.17
C ILE A 156 7.53 -14.31 -7.46
N TYR A 157 8.20 -15.45 -7.59
CA TYR A 157 7.52 -16.73 -7.82
C TYR A 157 6.55 -17.10 -6.69
N SER A 158 6.96 -16.93 -5.43
CA SER A 158 6.07 -17.17 -4.29
C SER A 158 4.82 -16.31 -4.38
N ARG A 159 4.98 -15.01 -4.68
CA ARG A 159 3.85 -14.08 -4.77
C ARG A 159 2.93 -14.36 -5.96
N MET A 160 3.49 -14.75 -7.11
CA MET A 160 2.68 -15.18 -8.25
C MET A 160 1.80 -16.39 -7.89
N ASN A 161 2.39 -17.39 -7.24
CA ASN A 161 1.65 -18.56 -6.77
C ASN A 161 0.56 -18.19 -5.75
N ASP A 162 0.88 -17.30 -4.79
CA ASP A 162 -0.08 -16.82 -3.80
C ASP A 162 -1.24 -16.06 -4.46
N SER A 163 -0.93 -15.20 -5.46
CA SER A 163 -1.94 -14.46 -6.23
C SER A 163 -2.84 -15.39 -7.03
N GLU A 164 -2.27 -16.38 -7.74
CA GLU A 164 -3.05 -17.36 -8.49
C GLU A 164 -3.96 -18.21 -7.58
N GLN A 165 -3.43 -18.60 -6.42
CA GLN A 165 -4.22 -19.35 -5.42
C GLN A 165 -5.35 -18.49 -4.86
N TYR A 166 -5.07 -17.21 -4.58
CA TYR A 166 -6.08 -16.25 -4.12
C TYR A 166 -7.18 -16.04 -5.17
N ASP A 167 -6.81 -15.79 -6.43
CA ASP A 167 -7.74 -15.57 -7.53
C ASP A 167 -8.62 -16.79 -7.77
N ARG A 168 -8.05 -18.01 -7.72
CA ARG A 168 -8.78 -19.25 -7.83
C ARG A 168 -9.75 -19.43 -6.66
N SER A 169 -9.31 -19.15 -5.45
CA SER A 169 -10.11 -19.22 -4.24
C SER A 169 -11.28 -18.23 -4.30
N MET A 170 -11.01 -16.99 -4.72
CA MET A 170 -12.03 -15.95 -4.86
C MET A 170 -13.07 -16.31 -5.93
N LYS A 171 -12.65 -16.80 -7.10
CA LYS A 171 -13.57 -17.28 -8.14
C LYS A 171 -14.47 -18.39 -7.63
N ASN A 172 -13.92 -19.36 -6.92
CA ASN A 172 -14.69 -20.47 -6.35
C ASN A 172 -15.70 -19.97 -5.31
N MET A 173 -15.30 -19.02 -4.46
CA MET A 173 -16.20 -18.39 -3.50
C MET A 173 -17.35 -17.68 -4.20
N LEU A 174 -17.05 -16.81 -5.16
CA LEU A 174 -18.06 -16.05 -5.91
C LEU A 174 -19.02 -16.98 -6.65
N THR A 175 -18.52 -18.06 -7.30
CA THR A 175 -19.37 -19.04 -7.97
C THR A 175 -20.37 -19.70 -7.00
N LYS A 176 -19.92 -20.01 -5.79
CA LYS A 176 -20.82 -20.61 -4.78
C LYS A 176 -21.85 -19.61 -4.25
N LEU A 177 -21.45 -18.35 -4.06
CA LEU A 177 -22.33 -17.28 -3.56
C LEU A 177 -23.38 -16.85 -4.60
N THR A 178 -23.06 -16.93 -5.91
CA THR A 178 -23.95 -16.46 -6.99
C THR A 178 -25.33 -17.14 -6.99
N PHE A 179 -25.40 -18.37 -6.51
CA PHE A 179 -26.63 -19.17 -6.55
C PHE A 179 -27.14 -19.52 -5.16
N GLU A 180 -26.54 -18.98 -4.11
CA GLU A 180 -26.97 -19.26 -2.73
C GLU A 180 -27.80 -18.11 -2.18
N HIS A 181 -28.99 -18.44 -1.68
CA HIS A 181 -29.94 -17.48 -1.11
C HIS A 181 -30.19 -17.72 0.40
N ASP A 182 -29.70 -18.83 0.93
CA ASP A 182 -29.77 -19.14 2.35
C ASP A 182 -28.67 -18.45 3.13
N SER A 183 -29.04 -17.58 4.05
CA SER A 183 -28.10 -16.78 4.86
C SER A 183 -27.12 -17.63 5.67
N ALA A 184 -27.57 -18.78 6.18
CA ALA A 184 -26.73 -19.71 6.94
C ALA A 184 -25.65 -20.35 6.05
N LYS A 185 -26.01 -20.73 4.81
CA LYS A 185 -25.06 -21.27 3.85
C LYS A 185 -24.11 -20.22 3.29
N ILE A 186 -24.58 -18.99 3.06
CA ILE A 186 -23.73 -17.85 2.72
C ILE A 186 -22.66 -17.66 3.79
N HIS A 187 -23.03 -17.73 5.06
CA HIS A 187 -22.10 -17.68 6.18
C HIS A 187 -21.06 -18.80 6.14
N GLU A 188 -21.51 -20.03 5.92
CA GLU A 188 -20.62 -21.19 5.84
C GLU A 188 -19.60 -21.03 4.70
N ILE A 189 -20.05 -20.57 3.53
CA ILE A 189 -19.17 -20.29 2.39
C ILE A 189 -18.16 -19.20 2.74
N LEU A 190 -18.60 -18.07 3.27
CA LEU A 190 -17.71 -16.98 3.64
C LEU A 190 -16.68 -17.40 4.69
N ARG A 191 -17.10 -18.13 5.72
CA ARG A 191 -16.21 -18.65 6.75
C ARG A 191 -15.16 -19.61 6.22
N TYR A 192 -15.46 -20.40 5.21
CA TYR A 192 -14.52 -21.32 4.59
C TYR A 192 -13.42 -20.59 3.80
N TYR A 193 -13.79 -19.53 3.05
CA TYR A 193 -12.87 -18.82 2.17
C TYR A 193 -12.16 -17.65 2.86
N ILE A 194 -12.83 -16.95 3.75
CA ILE A 194 -12.28 -15.82 4.51
C ILE A 194 -11.75 -16.35 5.84
N ARG A 195 -10.45 -16.64 5.88
CA ARG A 195 -9.76 -17.19 7.06
C ARG A 195 -9.46 -16.13 8.13
N SER A 196 -10.28 -15.13 8.23
CA SER A 196 -10.20 -14.08 9.25
C SER A 196 -11.57 -13.93 9.90
N ASP A 197 -11.58 -13.36 11.08
CA ASP A 197 -12.82 -12.95 11.70
C ASP A 197 -13.54 -11.96 10.80
N SER A 198 -14.78 -12.24 10.49
CA SER A 198 -15.60 -11.44 9.58
C SER A 198 -17.02 -11.33 10.09
N TYR A 199 -17.67 -10.22 9.76
CA TYR A 199 -19.07 -9.99 10.04
C TYR A 199 -19.82 -9.89 8.71
N LEU A 200 -20.96 -10.56 8.63
CA LEU A 200 -21.92 -10.34 7.57
C LEU A 200 -22.98 -9.39 8.10
N CYS A 201 -22.97 -8.16 7.58
CA CYS A 201 -24.06 -7.22 7.85
C CYS A 201 -25.07 -7.37 6.70
N MET A 202 -26.27 -7.80 7.04
CA MET A 202 -27.34 -7.95 6.06
C MET A 202 -28.37 -6.85 6.29
N ASN A 203 -28.93 -6.34 5.20
CA ASN A 203 -30.11 -5.50 5.28
C ASN A 203 -31.30 -6.34 5.71
N SER A 204 -32.21 -5.78 6.49
CA SER A 204 -33.46 -6.45 6.89
C SER A 204 -34.27 -6.98 5.72
N ASP A 205 -34.12 -6.37 4.56
CA ASP A 205 -34.85 -6.68 3.34
C ASP A 205 -34.15 -7.72 2.45
N PHE A 206 -33.03 -8.30 2.92
CA PHE A 206 -32.25 -9.30 2.15
C PHE A 206 -33.05 -10.58 1.85
N GLU A 207 -34.01 -10.94 2.73
CA GLU A 207 -34.88 -12.11 2.58
C GLU A 207 -36.18 -11.77 1.84
N ASP A 208 -36.39 -10.52 1.43
CA ASP A 208 -37.61 -10.12 0.71
C ASP A 208 -37.38 -10.23 -0.81
N ASP A 209 -38.21 -11.03 -1.48
CA ASP A 209 -38.19 -11.23 -2.93
C ASP A 209 -38.47 -9.94 -3.74
N ASN A 210 -38.87 -8.84 -3.07
CA ASN A 210 -39.18 -7.56 -3.65
C ASN A 210 -38.41 -6.44 -2.89
N PRO A 211 -37.11 -6.22 -3.16
CA PRO A 211 -36.37 -5.16 -2.49
C PRO A 211 -36.99 -3.79 -2.81
N PRO A 212 -37.19 -2.91 -1.80
CA PRO A 212 -37.73 -1.59 -2.01
C PRO A 212 -36.79 -0.78 -2.95
N GLU A 213 -37.36 0.09 -3.79
CA GLU A 213 -36.65 1.01 -4.68
C GLU A 213 -35.87 2.11 -3.91
N HIS A 214 -35.09 1.76 -2.89
CA HIS A 214 -34.35 2.73 -2.09
C HIS A 214 -32.85 2.68 -2.40
N THR A 215 -32.23 3.84 -2.46
CA THR A 215 -30.80 4.01 -2.65
C THR A 215 -30.04 3.53 -1.39
N TYR A 216 -28.89 2.91 -1.57
CA TYR A 216 -28.02 2.33 -0.55
C TYR A 216 -27.64 3.26 0.62
N GLU A 217 -27.91 4.54 0.52
CA GLU A 217 -27.56 5.55 1.52
C GLU A 217 -28.56 5.67 2.69
N GLU A 218 -29.78 5.09 2.58
CA GLU A 218 -30.86 5.35 3.53
C GLU A 218 -31.26 4.13 4.40
N GLN A 219 -30.67 2.94 4.17
CA GLN A 219 -31.08 1.75 4.92
C GLN A 219 -30.11 1.42 6.05
N PRO A 220 -30.55 1.42 7.31
CA PRO A 220 -29.73 0.94 8.41
C PRO A 220 -29.54 -0.58 8.30
N PHE A 221 -28.31 -1.04 8.41
CA PHE A 221 -28.02 -2.46 8.60
C PHE A 221 -28.59 -2.91 9.94
N THR A 222 -29.65 -3.70 9.92
CA THR A 222 -30.39 -4.08 11.12
C THR A 222 -29.93 -5.40 11.69
N ASP A 223 -29.41 -6.33 10.86
CA ASP A 223 -28.97 -7.63 11.30
C ASP A 223 -27.48 -7.86 11.06
N VAL A 224 -26.78 -8.16 12.15
CA VAL A 224 -25.39 -8.53 12.13
C VAL A 224 -25.26 -9.95 12.63
N VAL A 225 -24.87 -10.85 11.74
CA VAL A 225 -24.61 -12.22 12.11
C VAL A 225 -23.12 -12.42 12.34
N PRO A 226 -22.67 -12.70 13.56
CA PRO A 226 -21.25 -12.86 13.84
C PRO A 226 -20.74 -14.17 13.21
N VAL A 227 -19.66 -14.07 12.45
CA VAL A 227 -18.95 -15.23 11.87
C VAL A 227 -17.95 -15.83 12.88
N SER A 228 -17.57 -15.05 13.90
CA SER A 228 -16.71 -15.49 14.99
C SER A 228 -17.10 -14.82 16.31
N TYR A 229 -17.06 -15.59 17.40
CA TYR A 229 -17.36 -15.12 18.76
C TYR A 229 -16.37 -14.10 19.31
N THR A 230 -15.18 -13.99 18.75
CA THR A 230 -14.13 -13.10 19.25
C THR A 230 -14.41 -11.61 19.02
N HIS A 231 -15.33 -11.27 18.10
CA HIS A 231 -15.64 -9.88 17.75
C HIS A 231 -16.99 -9.35 18.26
N LEU A 232 -17.74 -10.14 19.03
CA LEU A 232 -19.01 -9.68 19.63
C LEU A 232 -18.84 -8.40 20.45
N ARG A 233 -17.73 -8.25 21.19
CA ARG A 233 -17.44 -7.03 21.98
C ARG A 233 -17.18 -5.79 21.11
N ALA A 234 -16.50 -5.94 20.00
CA ALA A 234 -16.22 -4.82 19.08
C ALA A 234 -17.50 -4.29 18.41
N HIS A 235 -18.49 -5.17 18.21
CA HIS A 235 -19.78 -4.80 17.65
C HIS A 235 -20.66 -4.04 18.64
N GLU A 236 -20.67 -4.44 19.92
CA GLU A 236 -21.41 -3.72 20.96
C GLU A 236 -20.90 -2.28 21.14
N THR A 237 -19.58 -2.08 21.00
CA THR A 237 -18.96 -0.74 21.10
C THR A 237 -19.38 0.18 19.95
N ARG A 238 -19.65 -0.37 18.74
CA ARG A 238 -20.12 0.41 17.58
C ARG A 238 -21.59 0.84 17.65
N ARG A 239 -22.42 0.16 18.45
CA ARG A 239 -23.84 0.53 18.64
C ARG A 239 -24.02 1.72 19.58
N HIS A 240 -22.96 2.11 20.31
CA HIS A 240 -23.01 3.21 21.29
C HIS A 240 -22.20 4.44 20.86
N LEU A 241 -21.64 4.45 19.63
CA LEU A 241 -21.04 5.62 18.97
C LEU A 241 -21.93 6.06 17.81
#